data_5e3a950141f2a50bfead9b7fb0ea0870
#
_entry.id   5e3a950141f2a50bfead9b7fb0ea0870
#
_cell.length_a   1.000
_cell.length_b   1.000
_cell.length_c   1.000
_cell.angle_alpha   90.00
_cell.angle_beta   90.00
_cell.angle_gamma   90.00
#
_symmetry.space_group_name_H-M   'P 1'
#
loop_
_entity.id
_entity.type
_entity.pdbx_description
1 polymer ?
#
loop_
_entity_poly.entity_id
_entity_poly.type
_entity_poly.pdbx_seq_one_letter_code
_entity_poly.pdbx_strand_id
1 'polypeptide(L)'
;MTAQTPSPVELFEQALPAIQSGDIRTVIELCADDVVFEFPFAPPGRPGKVAGKQALGEYLSAIPSRIQFDRLSNLEMHQTLNPDVAIVEMTAVGCVKQTGEPYEMSYVVVLTASNGRIARYRDYWNPLKALQAPAKE
;
A
#
# COMPACT_ATOMS: atom_id res chain seq x y z
N MET A 1 8.85 14.08 29.27
CA MET A 1 8.65 14.25 27.87
C MET A 1 7.85 13.15 27.25
N THR A 2 6.86 13.49 26.48
CA THR A 2 6.05 12.48 25.87
C THR A 2 6.70 11.94 24.61
N ALA A 3 6.55 10.67 24.39
CA ALA A 3 6.99 10.07 23.14
C ALA A 3 6.22 10.72 22.00
N GLN A 4 6.91 11.02 20.93
CA GLN A 4 6.27 11.61 19.78
C GLN A 4 5.54 10.56 19.00
N THR A 5 4.34 10.92 18.58
CA THR A 5 3.54 10.07 17.73
C THR A 5 4.10 10.13 16.31
N PRO A 6 4.30 8.99 15.65
CA PRO A 6 4.82 9.02 14.29
C PRO A 6 3.89 9.80 13.36
N SER A 7 4.49 10.58 12.46
CA SER A 7 3.75 11.28 11.42
C SER A 7 3.36 10.29 10.32
N PRO A 8 2.44 10.68 9.42
CA PRO A 8 2.11 9.80 8.30
C PRO A 8 3.33 9.47 7.42
N VAL A 9 4.23 10.44 7.21
CA VAL A 9 5.46 10.16 6.46
C VAL A 9 6.30 9.12 7.19
N GLU A 10 6.46 9.28 8.50
CA GLU A 10 7.24 8.32 9.28
C GLU A 10 6.62 6.94 9.29
N LEU A 11 5.28 6.86 9.33
CA LEU A 11 4.60 5.58 9.27
C LEU A 11 4.87 4.88 7.95
N PHE A 12 4.84 5.64 6.84
CA PHE A 12 5.14 5.04 5.55
C PHE A 12 6.60 4.61 5.47
N GLU A 13 7.51 5.41 6.02
CA GLU A 13 8.92 5.03 6.05
C GLU A 13 9.14 3.73 6.83
N GLN A 14 8.37 3.52 7.89
CA GLN A 14 8.46 2.28 8.65
C GLN A 14 7.84 1.11 7.88
N ALA A 15 6.80 1.36 7.12
CA ALA A 15 6.13 0.32 6.35
C ALA A 15 6.92 -0.10 5.12
N LEU A 16 7.75 0.79 4.57
CA LEU A 16 8.39 0.57 3.29
C LEU A 16 9.26 -0.68 3.22
N PRO A 17 10.17 -0.93 4.18
CA PRO A 17 10.95 -2.18 4.13
C PRO A 17 10.08 -3.41 4.22
N ALA A 18 9.00 -3.33 5.00
CA ALA A 18 8.08 -4.46 5.16
C ALA A 18 7.33 -4.72 3.86
N ILE A 19 6.92 -3.67 3.18
CA ILE A 19 6.27 -3.81 1.86
C ILE A 19 7.23 -4.46 0.88
N GLN A 20 8.47 -4.03 0.86
CA GLN A 20 9.46 -4.55 -0.07
C GLN A 20 9.79 -6.01 0.18
N SER A 21 9.80 -6.43 1.44
CA SER A 21 10.15 -7.79 1.80
C SER A 21 8.96 -8.73 1.88
N GLY A 22 7.74 -8.19 1.74
CA GLY A 22 6.54 -9.00 1.88
C GLY A 22 6.18 -9.31 3.33
N ASP A 23 6.69 -8.53 4.26
CA ASP A 23 6.43 -8.70 5.69
C ASP A 23 5.09 -8.06 6.04
N ILE A 24 4.02 -8.80 5.78
CA ILE A 24 2.66 -8.29 5.96
C ILE A 24 2.37 -8.02 7.44
N ARG A 25 2.90 -8.85 8.32
CA ARG A 25 2.65 -8.69 9.75
C ARG A 25 3.07 -7.31 10.25
N THR A 26 4.25 -6.86 9.85
CA THR A 26 4.73 -5.54 10.27
C THR A 26 3.85 -4.43 9.73
N VAL A 27 3.40 -4.56 8.47
CA VAL A 27 2.50 -3.57 7.88
C VAL A 27 1.22 -3.49 8.71
N ILE A 28 0.63 -4.63 9.06
CA ILE A 28 -0.60 -4.66 9.84
C ILE A 28 -0.41 -4.06 11.23
N GLU A 29 0.75 -4.30 11.83
CA GLU A 29 1.02 -3.75 13.17
C GLU A 29 1.08 -2.23 13.17
N LEU A 30 1.41 -1.62 12.03
CA LEU A 30 1.43 -0.17 11.91
C LEU A 30 0.04 0.43 11.72
N CYS A 31 -0.96 -0.39 11.51
CA CYS A 31 -2.31 0.06 11.19
C CYS A 31 -3.18 0.16 12.45
N ALA A 32 -4.16 1.07 12.39
CA ALA A 32 -5.19 1.13 13.42
C ALA A 32 -6.11 -0.08 13.31
N ASP A 33 -6.79 -0.42 14.41
CA ASP A 33 -7.69 -1.57 14.41
C ASP A 33 -8.80 -1.43 13.37
N ASP A 34 -9.28 -0.21 13.15
CA ASP A 34 -10.34 0.07 12.20
C ASP A 34 -9.81 0.63 10.88
N VAL A 35 -8.59 0.25 10.52
CA VAL A 35 -7.95 0.73 9.29
C VAL A 35 -8.81 0.44 8.07
N VAL A 36 -8.76 1.36 7.10
CA VAL A 36 -9.46 1.19 5.82
C VAL A 36 -8.48 1.45 4.69
N PHE A 37 -8.33 0.48 3.81
CA PHE A 37 -7.62 0.66 2.55
C PHE A 37 -8.68 0.85 1.46
N GLU A 38 -8.50 1.86 0.64
CA GLU A 38 -9.41 2.16 -0.47
C GLU A 38 -8.66 2.13 -1.78
N PHE A 39 -9.33 1.63 -2.80
CA PHE A 39 -8.77 1.52 -4.13
C PHE A 39 -9.74 2.17 -5.12
N PRO A 40 -9.70 3.52 -5.21
CA PRO A 40 -10.73 4.25 -5.97
C PRO A 40 -10.81 3.89 -7.44
N PHE A 41 -9.70 3.43 -8.02
CA PHE A 41 -9.67 3.08 -9.44
C PHE A 41 -9.67 1.57 -9.68
N ALA A 42 -10.09 0.79 -8.68
CA ALA A 42 -10.14 -0.66 -8.85
C ALA A 42 -11.12 -1.02 -9.96
N PRO A 43 -10.68 -1.85 -10.93
CA PRO A 43 -11.58 -2.29 -11.99
C PRO A 43 -12.58 -3.31 -11.48
N PRO A 44 -13.62 -3.61 -12.26
CA PRO A 44 -14.59 -4.63 -11.86
C PRO A 44 -13.90 -5.95 -11.53
N GLY A 45 -14.39 -6.62 -10.51
CA GLY A 45 -13.82 -7.86 -10.05
C GLY A 45 -12.74 -7.72 -9.01
N ARG A 46 -12.34 -6.50 -8.69
CA ARG A 46 -11.37 -6.24 -7.63
C ARG A 46 -12.02 -5.43 -6.52
N PRO A 47 -11.57 -5.62 -5.27
CA PRO A 47 -12.18 -4.86 -4.17
C PRO A 47 -11.88 -3.37 -4.29
N GLY A 48 -12.88 -2.56 -4.01
CA GLY A 48 -12.69 -1.11 -3.93
C GLY A 48 -12.34 -0.65 -2.54
N LYS A 49 -12.49 -1.51 -1.53
CA LYS A 49 -12.23 -1.16 -0.16
C LYS A 49 -12.00 -2.41 0.66
N VAL A 50 -11.06 -2.35 1.59
CA VAL A 50 -10.80 -3.40 2.55
C VAL A 50 -10.75 -2.76 3.93
N ALA A 51 -11.63 -3.20 4.83
CA ALA A 51 -11.76 -2.59 6.15
C ALA A 51 -11.38 -3.58 7.25
N GLY A 52 -10.60 -3.09 8.21
CA GLY A 52 -10.20 -3.86 9.39
C GLY A 52 -8.92 -4.65 9.17
N LYS A 53 -8.22 -4.91 10.26
CA LYS A 53 -6.91 -5.56 10.19
C LYS A 53 -6.97 -6.98 9.65
N GLN A 54 -8.01 -7.74 10.01
CA GLN A 54 -8.09 -9.13 9.58
C GLN A 54 -8.29 -9.21 8.07
N ALA A 55 -9.25 -8.47 7.54
CA ALA A 55 -9.51 -8.47 6.11
C ALA A 55 -8.30 -7.92 5.34
N LEU A 56 -7.66 -6.89 5.89
CA LEU A 56 -6.48 -6.32 5.25
C LEU A 56 -5.34 -7.31 5.23
N GLY A 57 -5.13 -8.05 6.32
CA GLY A 57 -4.08 -9.07 6.36
C GLY A 57 -4.28 -10.14 5.32
N GLU A 58 -5.53 -10.58 5.14
CA GLU A 58 -5.85 -11.57 4.12
C GLU A 58 -5.61 -11.02 2.72
N TYR A 59 -6.03 -9.80 2.48
CA TYR A 59 -5.84 -9.15 1.19
C TYR A 59 -4.37 -9.01 0.84
N LEU A 60 -3.59 -8.45 1.76
CA LEU A 60 -2.17 -8.20 1.51
C LEU A 60 -1.37 -9.49 1.40
N SER A 61 -1.75 -10.52 2.15
CA SER A 61 -1.02 -11.78 2.13
C SER A 61 -1.10 -12.49 0.78
N ALA A 62 -2.11 -12.19 -0.01
CA ALA A 62 -2.25 -12.80 -1.33
C ALA A 62 -1.32 -12.19 -2.37
N ILE A 63 -0.83 -10.96 -2.12
CA ILE A 63 -0.04 -10.25 -3.13
C ILE A 63 1.31 -10.91 -3.39
N PRO A 64 2.11 -11.29 -2.37
CA PRO A 64 3.41 -11.90 -2.65
C PRO A 64 3.36 -13.20 -3.44
N SER A 65 2.22 -13.90 -3.42
CA SER A 65 2.10 -15.12 -4.19
C SER A 65 1.89 -14.85 -5.68
N ARG A 66 1.50 -13.63 -6.04
CA ARG A 66 1.21 -13.27 -7.43
C ARG A 66 2.26 -12.37 -8.04
N ILE A 67 2.81 -11.45 -7.26
CA ILE A 67 3.75 -10.45 -7.74
C ILE A 67 5.02 -10.55 -6.92
N GLN A 68 6.15 -10.61 -7.60
CA GLN A 68 7.44 -10.46 -6.98
C GLN A 68 7.87 -9.01 -7.15
N PHE A 69 8.04 -8.31 -6.05
CA PHE A 69 8.53 -6.93 -6.10
C PHE A 69 10.05 -6.94 -5.98
N ASP A 70 10.72 -6.36 -6.97
CA ASP A 70 12.17 -6.29 -6.96
C ASP A 70 12.66 -4.99 -6.34
N ARG A 71 11.96 -3.90 -6.62
CA ARG A 71 12.35 -2.61 -6.06
C ARG A 71 11.20 -1.62 -6.18
N LEU A 72 11.29 -0.57 -5.37
CA LEU A 72 10.46 0.62 -5.52
C LEU A 72 11.33 1.74 -6.03
N SER A 73 10.85 2.47 -7.03
CA SER A 73 11.57 3.57 -7.63
C SER A 73 10.69 4.81 -7.66
N ASN A 74 11.29 5.95 -8.01
CA ASN A 74 10.56 7.22 -8.12
C ASN A 74 9.78 7.56 -6.85
N LEU A 75 10.37 7.24 -5.70
CA LEU A 75 9.72 7.45 -4.43
C LEU A 75 9.79 8.92 -4.02
N GLU A 76 8.64 9.54 -3.81
CA GLU A 76 8.53 10.90 -3.31
C GLU A 76 7.43 10.96 -2.26
N MET A 77 7.75 11.55 -1.12
CA MET A 77 6.79 11.70 -0.04
C MET A 77 6.52 13.18 0.19
N HIS A 78 5.24 13.53 0.31
CA HIS A 78 4.81 14.90 0.47
C HIS A 78 3.97 15.03 1.73
N GLN A 79 4.39 15.92 2.63
CA GLN A 79 3.56 16.26 3.77
C GLN A 79 2.55 17.30 3.33
N THR A 80 1.26 17.05 3.59
CA THR A 80 0.22 17.99 3.20
C THR A 80 0.02 19.05 4.29
N LEU A 81 -0.86 20.01 4.05
CA LEU A 81 -1.21 21.02 5.05
C LEU A 81 -1.92 20.39 6.24
N ASN A 82 -2.55 19.25 6.06
CA ASN A 82 -3.11 18.50 7.17
C ASN A 82 -2.00 17.62 7.75
N PRO A 83 -1.57 17.86 9.01
CA PRO A 83 -0.44 17.10 9.57
C PRO A 83 -0.68 15.60 9.65
N ASP A 84 -1.94 15.17 9.59
CA ASP A 84 -2.27 13.75 9.65
C ASP A 84 -2.30 13.07 8.28
N VAL A 85 -2.06 13.81 7.20
CA VAL A 85 -2.18 13.28 5.83
C VAL A 85 -0.90 13.52 5.06
N ALA A 86 -0.37 12.45 4.46
CA ALA A 86 0.77 12.54 3.56
C ALA A 86 0.40 11.90 2.23
N ILE A 87 1.08 12.33 1.17
CA ILE A 87 0.92 11.75 -0.16
C ILE A 87 2.25 11.11 -0.54
N VAL A 88 2.18 9.90 -1.06
CA VAL A 88 3.37 9.16 -1.47
C VAL A 88 3.22 8.75 -2.93
N GLU A 89 4.22 9.08 -3.73
CA GLU A 89 4.30 8.61 -5.11
C GLU A 89 5.42 7.59 -5.20
N MET A 90 5.16 6.49 -5.92
CA MET A 90 6.18 5.45 -6.06
C MET A 90 5.85 4.58 -7.26
N THR A 91 6.86 3.89 -7.78
CA THR A 91 6.69 2.89 -8.83
C THR A 91 7.24 1.57 -8.31
N ALA A 92 6.41 0.53 -8.35
CA ALA A 92 6.83 -0.82 -7.99
C ALA A 92 7.24 -1.55 -9.26
N VAL A 93 8.41 -2.18 -9.21
CA VAL A 93 8.98 -2.90 -10.35
C VAL A 93 9.26 -4.33 -9.91
N GLY A 94 8.89 -5.28 -10.74
CA GLY A 94 9.10 -6.68 -10.44
C GLY A 94 8.59 -7.55 -11.57
N CYS A 95 8.00 -8.67 -11.23
CA CYS A 95 7.43 -9.57 -12.24
C CYS A 95 6.21 -10.28 -11.70
N VAL A 96 5.38 -10.74 -12.63
CA VAL A 96 4.23 -11.59 -12.33
C VAL A 96 4.75 -13.00 -12.15
N LYS A 97 4.56 -13.58 -10.98
CA LYS A 97 5.17 -14.88 -10.67
C LYS A 97 4.71 -16.00 -11.57
N GLN A 98 3.44 -15.98 -11.93
CA GLN A 98 2.87 -17.06 -12.74
C GLN A 98 3.43 -17.10 -14.15
N THR A 99 3.69 -15.94 -14.74
CA THR A 99 4.10 -15.85 -16.14
C THR A 99 5.53 -15.40 -16.35
N GLY A 100 6.14 -14.79 -15.33
CA GLY A 100 7.47 -14.18 -15.44
C GLY A 100 7.48 -12.85 -16.16
N GLU A 101 6.31 -12.35 -16.55
CA GLU A 101 6.24 -11.09 -17.27
C GLU A 101 6.63 -9.91 -16.40
N PRO A 102 7.24 -8.88 -16.98
CA PRO A 102 7.58 -7.69 -16.19
C PRO A 102 6.35 -7.04 -15.59
N TYR A 103 6.49 -6.58 -14.36
CA TYR A 103 5.45 -5.85 -13.67
C TYR A 103 5.99 -4.47 -13.33
N GLU A 104 5.24 -3.44 -13.71
CA GLU A 104 5.58 -2.08 -13.34
C GLU A 104 4.27 -1.33 -13.11
N MET A 105 4.13 -0.76 -11.93
CA MET A 105 2.91 -0.03 -11.57
C MET A 105 3.28 1.18 -10.76
N SER A 106 2.78 2.34 -11.17
CA SER A 106 2.95 3.56 -10.41
C SER A 106 1.74 3.76 -9.51
N TYR A 107 2.03 4.21 -8.30
CA TYR A 107 1.01 4.41 -7.27
C TYR A 107 1.08 5.82 -6.73
N VAL A 108 -0.09 6.37 -6.40
CA VAL A 108 -0.19 7.55 -5.58
C VAL A 108 -1.02 7.16 -4.37
N VAL A 109 -0.44 7.28 -3.19
CA VAL A 109 -1.10 6.89 -1.94
C VAL A 109 -1.39 8.12 -1.13
N VAL A 110 -2.63 8.24 -0.66
CA VAL A 110 -3.00 9.28 0.30
C VAL A 110 -3.19 8.57 1.64
N LEU A 111 -2.24 8.77 2.54
CA LEU A 111 -2.17 8.07 3.81
C LEU A 111 -2.60 9.00 4.93
N THR A 112 -3.59 8.56 5.71
CA THR A 112 -4.05 9.30 6.87
C THR A 112 -3.66 8.55 8.13
N ALA A 113 -3.03 9.26 9.06
CA ALA A 113 -2.62 8.71 10.35
C ALA A 113 -3.60 9.16 11.43
N SER A 114 -3.78 8.32 12.43
CA SER A 114 -4.56 8.65 13.61
C SER A 114 -3.91 7.96 14.80
N ASN A 115 -3.59 8.74 15.82
CA ASN A 115 -2.99 8.22 17.06
C ASN A 115 -1.73 7.38 16.79
N GLY A 116 -0.91 7.82 15.83
CA GLY A 116 0.34 7.15 15.51
C GLY A 116 0.21 5.86 14.75
N ARG A 117 -0.95 5.64 14.12
CA ARG A 117 -1.18 4.43 13.31
C ARG A 117 -1.82 4.82 12.00
N ILE A 118 -1.65 3.94 11.01
CA ILE A 118 -2.26 4.16 9.70
C ILE A 118 -3.76 3.89 9.85
N ALA A 119 -4.57 4.94 9.63
CA ALA A 119 -6.02 4.83 9.76
C ALA A 119 -6.69 4.65 8.42
N ARG A 120 -6.12 5.26 7.38
CA ARG A 120 -6.70 5.20 6.05
C ARG A 120 -5.58 5.24 5.02
N TYR A 121 -5.72 4.42 3.99
CA TYR A 121 -4.70 4.28 2.97
C TYR A 121 -5.44 4.23 1.64
N ARG A 122 -5.43 5.35 0.90
CA ARG A 122 -6.12 5.43 -0.38
C ARG A 122 -5.09 5.26 -1.48
N ASP A 123 -5.20 4.19 -2.22
CA ASP A 123 -4.19 3.74 -3.16
C ASP A 123 -4.72 3.88 -4.58
N TYR A 124 -4.10 4.79 -5.34
CA TYR A 124 -4.47 5.03 -6.73
C TYR A 124 -3.43 4.39 -7.64
N TRP A 125 -3.89 3.66 -8.62
CA TRP A 125 -3.01 3.08 -9.63
C TRP A 125 -3.70 3.17 -10.98
N ASN A 126 -2.97 2.81 -12.05
CA ASN A 126 -3.52 2.84 -13.40
C ASN A 126 -4.39 1.60 -13.63
N PRO A 127 -5.71 1.72 -13.70
CA PRO A 127 -6.59 0.56 -13.87
C PRO A 127 -6.40 -0.11 -15.22
N LEU A 128 -5.93 0.61 -16.22
CA LEU A 128 -5.68 0.01 -17.53
C LEU A 128 -4.55 -1.01 -17.45
N LYS A 129 -3.51 -0.69 -16.71
CA LYS A 129 -2.42 -1.65 -16.49
C LYS A 129 -2.89 -2.84 -15.66
N ALA A 130 -3.73 -2.60 -14.67
CA ALA A 130 -4.25 -3.66 -13.84
C ALA A 130 -5.11 -4.64 -14.67
N LEU A 131 -5.81 -4.13 -15.67
CA LEU A 131 -6.60 -4.99 -16.55
C LEU A 131 -5.73 -5.80 -17.49
N GLN A 132 -4.55 -5.30 -17.84
CA GLN A 132 -3.63 -6.01 -18.72
C GLN A 132 -2.87 -7.10 -17.98
N ALA A 133 -2.70 -6.98 -16.68
CA ALA A 133 -2.00 -7.98 -15.90
C ALA A 133 -2.88 -9.23 -15.76
N PRO A 134 -2.28 -10.43 -15.73
CA PRO A 134 -3.06 -11.64 -15.48
C PRO A 134 -3.68 -11.52 -14.09
N ALA A 135 -4.93 -11.49 -14.09
CA ALA A 135 -5.56 -11.17 -12.90
C ALA A 135 -5.67 -12.27 -11.98
N LYS A 136 -5.74 -13.02 -12.37
CA LYS A 136 -6.28 -13.65 -11.55
C LYS A 136 -5.83 -14.42 -10.89
N GLU A 137 -5.81 -14.46 -10.49
CA GLU A 137 -5.58 -15.05 -9.95
C GLU A 137 -5.98 -15.67 -9.40
#